data_0038876e0679e200d721f7262bcf8070
#
_entry.id   0038876e0679e200d721f7262bcf8070
#
_cell.length_a   1.000
_cell.length_b   1.000
_cell.length_c   1.000
_cell.angle_alpha   90.00
_cell.angle_beta   90.00
_cell.angle_gamma   90.00
#
_symmetry.space_group_name_H-M   'P 1'
#
loop_
_entity.id
_entity.type
_entity.pdbx_description
1 polymer ?
#
loop_
_entity_poly.entity_id
_entity_poly.type
_entity_poly.pdbx_seq_one_letter_code
_entity_poly.pdbx_strand_id
1 'polypeptide(L)'
;MANLYETANRWMTERKIGFIDLMLPFYISAACCHIINLENKKREFYFEHGQPADMRLHMFITAPPGYMKSFVLKRFLDRQNSLFGQTAIKTAFMGQVTEAGFVGTIQSVDGESVQQPGMAYDFMDHILGIEEFSALTNTMTSDHSKNLDNALLTALDSGYLIKRLAAGELRYETHLTLWAGSQPARFNLSSGLGRRFGFIYFVPTAKQQLQMRQFRREGKGIMGSKATADSVYHLTEKFTSDAQKIKEISFADSIYTGLDAMEVPHYEEPLYEKIALGYNLATQPITPSFTVRLSDAIKRIWQLENEWRFKIKSGALESQVMQFIIESPGIEENVLKTKLIDFGMSFAETSALIDTLYKQRRIGIINDSKDKHARKRYLWPMS
;
A
#
# COMPACT_ATOMS: atom_id res chain seq x y z
N MET A 1 20.41 9.53 22.21
CA MET A 1 19.08 10.17 22.10
C MET A 1 18.14 9.19 21.45
N ALA A 2 16.90 9.06 21.95
CA ALA A 2 15.90 8.20 21.32
C ALA A 2 15.59 8.73 19.91
N ASN A 3 15.50 7.83 18.93
CA ASN A 3 15.12 8.15 17.56
C ASN A 3 13.59 8.13 17.40
N LEU A 4 13.10 8.53 16.21
CA LEU A 4 11.67 8.59 15.94
C LEU A 4 11.00 7.22 16.05
N TYR A 5 11.65 6.16 15.55
CA TYR A 5 11.11 4.80 15.60
C TYR A 5 10.98 4.29 17.05
N GLU A 6 12.02 4.45 17.88
CA GLU A 6 11.98 4.04 19.27
C GLU A 6 10.92 4.78 20.07
N THR A 7 10.77 6.08 19.82
CA THR A 7 9.75 6.91 20.50
C THR A 7 8.34 6.52 20.08
N ALA A 8 8.12 6.26 18.79
CA ALA A 8 6.84 5.76 18.28
C ALA A 8 6.49 4.37 18.85
N ASN A 9 7.48 3.49 18.99
CA ASN A 9 7.28 2.18 19.61
C ASN A 9 6.89 2.30 21.10
N ARG A 10 7.52 3.23 21.83
CA ARG A 10 7.13 3.55 23.20
C ARG A 10 5.70 4.07 23.27
N TRP A 11 5.35 4.99 22.35
CA TRP A 11 3.98 5.53 22.24
C TRP A 11 2.94 4.42 22.07
N MET A 12 3.22 3.40 21.26
CA MET A 12 2.35 2.23 21.07
C MET A 12 2.27 1.36 22.30
N THR A 13 3.39 1.11 22.95
CA THR A 13 3.50 0.26 24.15
C THR A 13 2.70 0.87 25.31
N GLU A 14 2.83 2.17 25.55
CA GLU A 14 2.07 2.88 26.60
C GLU A 14 0.55 2.82 26.36
N ARG A 15 0.12 2.74 25.09
CA ARG A 15 -1.30 2.62 24.70
C ARG A 15 -1.80 1.19 24.60
N LYS A 16 -0.96 0.23 24.97
CA LYS A 16 -1.26 -1.22 24.92
C LYS A 16 -1.69 -1.70 23.52
N ILE A 17 -1.17 -1.09 22.48
CA ILE A 17 -1.45 -1.45 21.07
C ILE A 17 -0.26 -2.16 20.40
N GLY A 18 0.61 -2.80 21.16
CA GLY A 18 1.77 -3.55 20.65
C GLY A 18 1.42 -4.73 19.75
N PHE A 19 0.14 -5.10 19.62
CA PHE A 19 -0.30 -6.13 18.68
C PHE A 19 -0.22 -5.70 17.20
N ILE A 20 0.07 -4.41 16.94
CA ILE A 20 0.33 -3.86 15.60
C ILE A 20 1.79 -3.44 15.42
N ASP A 21 2.71 -3.90 16.27
CA ASP A 21 4.13 -3.53 16.28
C ASP A 21 4.84 -3.85 14.95
N LEU A 22 4.50 -4.97 14.31
CA LEU A 22 5.04 -5.35 13.00
C LEU A 22 4.75 -4.36 11.88
N MET A 23 3.73 -3.51 12.04
CA MET A 23 3.35 -2.50 11.04
C MET A 23 4.06 -1.18 11.23
N LEU A 24 4.55 -0.92 12.46
CA LEU A 24 5.17 0.36 12.82
C LEU A 24 6.32 0.75 11.89
N PRO A 25 7.30 -0.14 11.59
CA PRO A 25 8.41 0.24 10.74
C PRO A 25 7.98 0.69 9.33
N PHE A 26 6.91 0.12 8.79
CA PHE A 26 6.36 0.51 7.49
C PHE A 26 5.75 1.90 7.52
N TYR A 27 4.88 2.17 8.49
CA TYR A 27 4.21 3.47 8.59
C TYR A 27 5.16 4.60 8.97
N ILE A 28 6.15 4.33 9.82
CA ILE A 28 7.22 5.31 10.11
C ILE A 28 8.07 5.58 8.87
N SER A 29 8.47 4.54 8.14
CA SER A 29 9.21 4.70 6.89
C SER A 29 8.42 5.51 5.87
N ALA A 30 7.12 5.22 5.71
CA ALA A 30 6.26 5.94 4.80
C ALA A 30 6.09 7.42 5.19
N ALA A 31 5.99 7.72 6.49
CA ALA A 31 5.91 9.09 6.98
C ALA A 31 7.22 9.86 6.74
N CYS A 32 8.38 9.24 6.97
CA CYS A 32 9.67 9.85 6.68
C CYS A 32 9.86 10.08 5.18
N CYS A 33 9.52 9.11 4.34
CA CYS A 33 9.55 9.24 2.89
C CYS A 33 8.63 10.35 2.39
N HIS A 34 7.46 10.52 2.98
CA HIS A 34 6.54 11.62 2.64
C HIS A 34 7.20 12.99 2.86
N ILE A 35 7.80 13.23 4.03
CA ILE A 35 8.49 14.50 4.34
C ILE A 35 9.64 14.75 3.38
N ILE A 36 10.47 13.73 3.14
CA ILE A 36 11.61 13.85 2.21
C ILE A 36 11.13 14.10 0.78
N ASN A 37 10.04 13.49 0.36
CA ASN A 37 9.46 13.75 -0.95
C ASN A 37 9.03 15.22 -1.11
N LEU A 38 8.35 15.80 -0.12
CA LEU A 38 7.96 17.20 -0.14
C LEU A 38 9.18 18.14 -0.21
N GLU A 39 10.26 17.79 0.49
CA GLU A 39 11.49 18.57 0.43
C GLU A 39 12.24 18.39 -0.90
N ASN A 40 12.25 17.18 -1.47
CA ASN A 40 12.85 16.94 -2.78
C ASN A 40 12.13 17.69 -3.90
N LYS A 41 10.79 17.75 -3.86
CA LYS A 41 10.01 18.53 -4.83
C LYS A 41 10.27 20.04 -4.75
N LYS A 42 10.61 20.56 -3.58
CA LYS A 42 10.95 21.99 -3.39
C LYS A 42 12.37 22.34 -3.83
N ARG A 43 13.35 21.43 -3.64
CA ARG A 43 14.78 21.72 -3.72
C ARG A 43 15.54 20.88 -4.73
N GLU A 44 14.92 19.83 -5.29
CA GLU A 44 15.44 18.99 -6.36
C GLU A 44 16.86 18.44 -6.08
N PHE A 45 17.03 17.76 -4.96
CA PHE A 45 18.33 17.25 -4.51
C PHE A 45 18.55 15.74 -4.79
N TYR A 46 17.51 15.02 -5.21
CA TYR A 46 17.60 13.62 -5.58
C TYR A 46 16.83 13.34 -6.88
N PHE A 47 17.48 12.75 -7.85
CA PHE A 47 16.97 12.54 -9.19
C PHE A 47 16.98 11.07 -9.58
N GLU A 48 15.95 10.66 -10.32
CA GLU A 48 15.89 9.41 -11.05
C GLU A 48 15.55 9.72 -12.52
N HIS A 49 16.28 9.13 -13.43
CA HIS A 49 16.08 9.36 -14.87
C HIS A 49 16.01 10.85 -15.29
N GLY A 50 16.76 11.70 -14.61
CA GLY A 50 16.80 13.13 -14.92
C GLY A 50 15.62 13.96 -14.43
N GLN A 51 14.73 13.37 -13.63
CA GLN A 51 13.61 14.06 -12.99
C GLN A 51 13.74 13.95 -11.46
N PRO A 52 13.25 14.94 -10.68
CA PRO A 52 13.18 14.80 -9.24
C PRO A 52 12.41 13.51 -8.87
N ALA A 53 13.10 12.59 -8.19
CA ALA A 53 12.55 11.27 -7.87
C ALA A 53 11.31 11.38 -6.98
N ASP A 54 10.34 10.50 -7.22
CA ASP A 54 9.21 10.30 -6.31
C ASP A 54 9.61 9.37 -5.17
N MET A 55 9.76 9.94 -3.98
CA MET A 55 10.19 9.22 -2.78
C MET A 55 9.02 8.73 -1.92
N ARG A 56 7.77 8.95 -2.35
CA ARG A 56 6.58 8.54 -1.58
C ARG A 56 6.52 7.03 -1.45
N LEU A 57 6.26 6.57 -0.24
CA LEU A 57 5.95 5.18 0.06
C LEU A 57 4.47 5.08 0.39
N HIS A 58 3.68 4.67 -0.58
CA HIS A 58 2.25 4.39 -0.36
C HIS A 58 2.10 3.06 0.36
N MET A 59 1.13 2.97 1.26
CA MET A 59 0.90 1.77 2.05
C MET A 59 -0.49 1.18 1.81
N PHE A 60 -0.57 -0.12 1.73
CA PHE A 60 -1.82 -0.84 1.55
C PHE A 60 -1.97 -1.90 2.64
N ILE A 61 -2.94 -1.70 3.54
CA ILE A 61 -3.28 -2.69 4.55
C ILE A 61 -4.47 -3.53 4.11
N THR A 62 -4.29 -4.83 4.08
CA THR A 62 -5.38 -5.77 3.88
C THR A 62 -5.51 -6.69 5.08
N ALA A 63 -6.75 -6.93 5.48
CA ALA A 63 -7.10 -7.82 6.57
C ALA A 63 -8.50 -8.39 6.32
N PRO A 64 -8.81 -9.62 6.77
CA PRO A 64 -10.17 -10.13 6.78
C PRO A 64 -11.13 -9.22 7.56
N PRO A 65 -12.44 -9.28 7.30
CA PRO A 65 -13.43 -8.50 8.04
C PRO A 65 -13.29 -8.68 9.56
N GLY A 66 -13.39 -7.58 10.31
CA GLY A 66 -13.32 -7.61 11.78
C GLY A 66 -11.89 -7.57 12.37
N TYR A 67 -10.83 -7.64 11.57
CA TYR A 67 -9.44 -7.60 12.05
C TYR A 67 -8.82 -6.19 12.04
N MET A 68 -9.55 -5.22 12.56
CA MET A 68 -9.05 -3.90 13.00
C MET A 68 -8.29 -3.03 11.95
N LYS A 69 -8.44 -3.28 10.65
CA LYS A 69 -7.83 -2.49 9.57
C LYS A 69 -8.04 -0.96 9.78
N SER A 70 -9.29 -0.56 9.94
CA SER A 70 -9.67 0.83 10.20
C SER A 70 -9.07 1.38 11.49
N PHE A 71 -9.00 0.55 12.53
CA PHE A 71 -8.37 0.91 13.79
C PHE A 71 -6.88 1.24 13.58
N VAL A 72 -6.15 0.44 12.80
CA VAL A 72 -4.73 0.67 12.51
C VAL A 72 -4.56 2.02 11.83
N LEU A 73 -5.26 2.28 10.72
CA LEU A 73 -5.15 3.54 10.00
C LEU A 73 -5.50 4.75 10.89
N LYS A 74 -6.56 4.65 11.69
CA LYS A 74 -6.94 5.71 12.64
C LYS A 74 -5.86 5.96 13.70
N ARG A 75 -5.19 4.90 14.19
CA ARG A 75 -4.12 5.07 15.18
C ARG A 75 -2.89 5.77 14.65
N PHE A 76 -2.71 5.78 13.35
CA PHE A 76 -1.61 6.54 12.74
C PHE A 76 -2.03 7.94 12.29
N LEU A 77 -3.27 8.14 11.79
CA LEU A 77 -3.63 9.32 11.02
C LEU A 77 -4.75 10.19 11.59
N ASP A 78 -5.60 9.66 12.48
CA ASP A 78 -6.73 10.43 13.00
C ASP A 78 -6.26 11.65 13.82
N ARG A 79 -7.03 12.74 13.78
CA ARG A 79 -6.68 14.00 14.47
C ARG A 79 -6.51 13.84 15.98
N GLN A 80 -7.21 12.89 16.59
CA GLN A 80 -7.15 12.65 18.04
C GLN A 80 -6.58 11.26 18.34
N ASN A 81 -5.69 11.18 19.34
CA ASN A 81 -5.11 9.91 19.79
C ASN A 81 -4.42 9.06 18.71
N SER A 82 -3.83 9.69 17.74
CA SER A 82 -3.02 9.03 16.71
C SER A 82 -1.55 9.41 16.82
N LEU A 83 -0.68 8.65 16.16
CA LEU A 83 0.75 8.88 16.20
C LEU A 83 1.11 10.19 15.48
N PHE A 84 0.49 10.47 14.34
CA PHE A 84 0.83 11.61 13.48
C PHE A 84 -0.19 12.74 13.47
N GLY A 85 -1.41 12.53 13.95
CA GLY A 85 -2.50 13.51 13.82
C GLY A 85 -2.30 14.83 14.55
N GLN A 86 -1.35 14.89 15.48
CA GLN A 86 -0.98 16.11 16.22
C GLN A 86 0.51 16.46 16.03
N THR A 87 1.09 16.08 14.90
CA THR A 87 2.49 16.34 14.57
C THR A 87 2.61 17.38 13.44
N ALA A 88 3.85 17.71 13.06
CA ALA A 88 4.13 18.57 11.90
C ALA A 88 3.73 17.92 10.57
N ILE A 89 3.46 16.61 10.56
CA ILE A 89 3.02 15.86 9.37
C ILE A 89 1.54 16.13 9.16
N LYS A 90 1.19 16.69 8.01
CA LYS A 90 -0.21 16.88 7.65
C LYS A 90 -0.86 15.53 7.34
N THR A 91 -1.96 15.23 8.01
CA THR A 91 -2.70 13.97 7.82
C THR A 91 -4.17 14.21 7.58
N ALA A 92 -4.79 13.36 6.77
CA ALA A 92 -6.23 13.30 6.57
C ALA A 92 -6.71 11.85 6.59
N PHE A 93 -7.95 11.61 7.01
CA PHE A 93 -8.52 10.27 7.08
C PHE A 93 -9.97 10.28 6.58
N MET A 94 -10.28 9.35 5.66
CA MET A 94 -11.58 9.22 5.02
C MET A 94 -12.08 7.78 5.08
N GLY A 95 -13.40 7.60 5.20
CA GLY A 95 -14.02 6.27 5.20
C GLY A 95 -14.06 5.65 3.80
N GLN A 96 -14.67 6.37 2.87
CA GLN A 96 -14.83 5.95 1.47
C GLN A 96 -14.67 7.15 0.55
N VAL A 97 -14.24 6.90 -0.67
CA VAL A 97 -14.06 7.91 -1.70
C VAL A 97 -14.52 7.36 -3.04
N THR A 98 -15.25 8.18 -3.81
CA THR A 98 -15.60 7.90 -5.21
C THR A 98 -14.52 8.43 -6.14
N GLU A 99 -14.57 8.05 -7.43
CA GLU A 99 -13.65 8.60 -8.43
C GLU A 99 -13.72 10.13 -8.49
N ALA A 100 -14.91 10.69 -8.66
CA ALA A 100 -15.11 12.13 -8.71
C ALA A 100 -14.68 12.82 -7.42
N GLY A 101 -14.90 12.19 -6.27
CA GLY A 101 -14.42 12.67 -4.98
C GLY A 101 -12.91 12.66 -4.85
N PHE A 102 -12.22 11.67 -5.45
CA PHE A 102 -10.76 11.60 -5.41
C PHE A 102 -10.09 12.53 -6.43
N VAL A 103 -10.50 12.42 -7.70
CA VAL A 103 -9.89 13.15 -8.83
C VAL A 103 -10.45 14.54 -8.98
N GLY A 104 -11.75 14.70 -8.75
CA GLY A 104 -12.51 15.89 -9.06
C GLY A 104 -13.36 15.78 -10.33
N THR A 105 -14.07 16.84 -10.62
CA THR A 105 -14.97 16.93 -11.76
C THR A 105 -14.99 18.34 -12.37
N ILE A 106 -15.61 18.49 -13.53
CA ILE A 106 -15.91 19.78 -14.15
C ILE A 106 -17.42 19.83 -14.33
N GLN A 107 -18.04 20.87 -13.83
CA GLN A 107 -19.48 21.11 -13.94
C GLN A 107 -19.73 22.34 -14.80
N SER A 108 -20.81 22.31 -15.58
CA SER A 108 -21.30 23.51 -16.25
C SER A 108 -22.28 24.20 -15.32
N VAL A 109 -21.95 25.42 -14.90
CA VAL A 109 -22.81 26.29 -14.08
C VAL A 109 -23.07 27.55 -14.91
N ASP A 110 -24.32 27.82 -15.22
CA ASP A 110 -24.74 28.98 -16.01
C ASP A 110 -24.04 29.12 -17.38
N GLY A 111 -23.66 27.98 -17.98
CA GLY A 111 -22.95 27.92 -19.27
C GLY A 111 -21.44 28.05 -19.17
N GLU A 112 -20.90 28.29 -17.99
CA GLU A 112 -19.45 28.32 -17.72
C GLU A 112 -18.96 26.99 -17.15
N SER A 113 -17.75 26.60 -17.53
CA SER A 113 -17.10 25.38 -17.00
C SER A 113 -16.40 25.69 -15.68
N VAL A 114 -16.93 25.14 -14.58
CA VAL A 114 -16.36 25.29 -13.25
C VAL A 114 -15.62 24.01 -12.86
N GLN A 115 -14.32 24.13 -12.58
CA GLN A 115 -13.51 23.03 -12.07
C GLN A 115 -13.76 22.82 -10.58
N GLN A 116 -14.07 21.58 -10.19
CA GLN A 116 -14.15 21.16 -8.80
C GLN A 116 -13.07 20.08 -8.56
N PRO A 117 -11.86 20.47 -8.10
CA PRO A 117 -10.81 19.53 -7.75
C PRO A 117 -11.29 18.58 -6.67
N GLY A 118 -10.74 17.38 -6.68
CA GLY A 118 -11.06 16.36 -5.67
C GLY A 118 -10.04 16.34 -4.53
N MET A 119 -10.16 15.34 -3.68
CA MET A 119 -9.33 15.16 -2.49
C MET A 119 -7.83 15.09 -2.79
N ALA A 120 -7.43 14.57 -3.97
CA ALA A 120 -6.03 14.55 -4.37
C ALA A 120 -5.43 15.94 -4.51
N TYR A 121 -6.25 16.96 -4.76
CA TYR A 121 -5.87 18.37 -4.74
C TYR A 121 -5.96 18.96 -3.33
N ASP A 122 -7.09 18.74 -2.64
CA ASP A 122 -7.32 19.33 -1.31
C ASP A 122 -6.28 18.85 -0.27
N PHE A 123 -5.79 17.64 -0.43
CA PHE A 123 -4.79 17.00 0.44
C PHE A 123 -3.45 16.75 -0.28
N MET A 124 -3.07 17.63 -1.22
CA MET A 124 -1.91 17.42 -2.11
C MET A 124 -0.59 17.20 -1.37
N ASP A 125 -0.44 17.69 -0.14
CA ASP A 125 0.76 17.59 0.69
C ASP A 125 0.51 16.83 2.00
N HIS A 126 -0.51 15.95 2.04
CA HIS A 126 -0.89 15.17 3.22
C HIS A 126 -0.57 13.69 3.04
N ILE A 127 -0.47 13.00 4.18
CA ILE A 127 -0.69 11.56 4.22
C ILE A 127 -2.20 11.34 4.32
N LEU A 128 -2.80 10.78 3.27
CA LEU A 128 -4.24 10.52 3.17
C LEU A 128 -4.54 9.06 3.47
N GLY A 129 -5.28 8.81 4.53
CA GLY A 129 -5.83 7.48 4.87
C GLY A 129 -7.20 7.25 4.26
N ILE A 130 -7.39 6.15 3.52
CA ILE A 130 -8.70 5.71 3.02
C ILE A 130 -9.01 4.34 3.59
N GLU A 131 -10.07 4.27 4.42
CA GLU A 131 -10.44 3.06 5.16
C GLU A 131 -10.89 1.91 4.24
N GLU A 132 -11.72 2.22 3.24
CA GLU A 132 -12.24 1.24 2.29
C GLU A 132 -11.94 1.68 0.85
N PHE A 133 -10.75 1.29 0.39
CA PHE A 133 -10.26 1.64 -0.93
C PHE A 133 -10.91 0.82 -2.05
N SER A 134 -11.56 -0.30 -1.71
CA SER A 134 -12.23 -1.16 -2.67
C SER A 134 -13.39 -0.46 -3.42
N ALA A 135 -13.97 0.58 -2.84
CA ALA A 135 -14.96 1.40 -3.55
C ALA A 135 -14.38 2.05 -4.81
N LEU A 136 -13.11 2.46 -4.77
CA LEU A 136 -12.38 2.98 -5.93
C LEU A 136 -11.98 1.87 -6.90
N THR A 137 -11.54 0.71 -6.41
CA THR A 137 -11.06 -0.39 -7.26
C THR A 137 -12.20 -1.19 -7.89
N ASN A 138 -13.36 -1.32 -7.23
CA ASN A 138 -14.52 -2.02 -7.80
C ASN A 138 -15.15 -1.28 -8.99
N THR A 139 -15.04 0.03 -9.05
CA THR A 139 -15.46 0.80 -10.23
C THR A 139 -14.57 0.52 -11.44
N MET A 140 -13.36 -0.03 -11.26
CA MET A 140 -12.41 -0.36 -12.34
C MET A 140 -12.85 -1.53 -13.22
N THR A 141 -13.86 -2.30 -12.82
CA THR A 141 -14.41 -3.41 -13.61
C THR A 141 -15.48 -2.98 -14.62
N SER A 142 -15.97 -1.74 -14.55
CA SER A 142 -16.92 -1.18 -15.50
C SER A 142 -16.22 -0.38 -16.60
N ASP A 143 -16.78 -0.35 -17.82
CA ASP A 143 -16.16 0.35 -18.98
C ASP A 143 -15.90 1.85 -18.75
N HIS A 144 -16.61 2.46 -17.81
CA HIS A 144 -16.42 3.87 -17.43
C HIS A 144 -15.19 4.11 -16.54
N SER A 145 -14.55 3.09 -15.99
CA SER A 145 -13.55 3.20 -14.93
C SER A 145 -12.10 2.98 -15.36
N LYS A 146 -11.84 2.66 -16.63
CA LYS A 146 -10.48 2.59 -17.18
C LYS A 146 -9.69 3.90 -16.98
N ASN A 147 -10.41 5.03 -16.91
CA ASN A 147 -9.81 6.33 -16.68
C ASN A 147 -9.39 6.57 -15.23
N LEU A 148 -10.08 5.95 -14.26
CA LEU A 148 -9.72 6.08 -12.84
C LEU A 148 -8.39 5.38 -12.55
N ASP A 149 -8.17 4.18 -13.12
CA ASP A 149 -6.93 3.43 -12.96
C ASP A 149 -5.73 4.28 -13.41
N ASN A 150 -5.83 4.86 -14.60
CA ASN A 150 -4.80 5.75 -15.14
C ASN A 150 -4.60 7.01 -14.27
N ALA A 151 -5.67 7.61 -13.77
CA ALA A 151 -5.58 8.79 -12.92
C ALA A 151 -4.93 8.46 -11.56
N LEU A 152 -5.27 7.32 -10.95
CA LEU A 152 -4.61 6.84 -9.74
C LEU A 152 -3.14 6.52 -10.01
N LEU A 153 -2.83 5.81 -11.10
CA LEU A 153 -1.45 5.48 -11.46
C LEU A 153 -0.61 6.73 -11.60
N THR A 154 -1.11 7.75 -12.30
CA THR A 154 -0.40 9.03 -12.48
C THR A 154 -0.28 9.82 -11.17
N ALA A 155 -1.33 9.90 -10.38
CA ALA A 155 -1.30 10.59 -9.10
C ALA A 155 -0.32 9.95 -8.10
N LEU A 156 -0.23 8.61 -8.10
CA LEU A 156 0.64 7.86 -7.19
C LEU A 156 2.08 7.70 -7.70
N ASP A 157 2.35 7.91 -8.97
CA ASP A 157 3.67 7.75 -9.57
C ASP A 157 4.35 9.11 -9.84
N SER A 158 3.81 9.88 -10.77
CA SER A 158 4.40 11.15 -11.18
C SER A 158 3.95 12.35 -10.33
N GLY A 159 2.90 12.19 -9.52
CA GLY A 159 2.29 13.30 -8.79
C GLY A 159 1.50 14.24 -9.69
N TYR A 160 1.17 13.83 -10.90
CA TYR A 160 0.47 14.65 -11.88
C TYR A 160 -0.89 14.06 -12.20
N LEU A 161 -1.94 14.85 -12.12
CA LEU A 161 -3.28 14.40 -12.41
C LEU A 161 -3.86 15.25 -13.55
N ILE A 162 -4.24 14.55 -14.64
CA ILE A 162 -4.89 15.16 -15.80
C ILE A 162 -6.14 14.36 -16.09
N LYS A 163 -7.29 15.03 -16.14
CA LYS A 163 -8.57 14.44 -16.54
C LYS A 163 -9.24 15.32 -17.57
N ARG A 164 -9.51 14.77 -18.76
CA ARG A 164 -10.28 15.43 -19.80
C ARG A 164 -11.73 14.99 -19.76
N LEU A 165 -12.63 15.94 -19.71
CA LEU A 165 -14.08 15.77 -19.72
C LEU A 165 -14.66 16.59 -20.88
N ALA A 166 -15.91 16.31 -21.26
CA ALA A 166 -16.59 17.08 -22.32
C ALA A 166 -16.63 18.60 -22.02
N ALA A 167 -16.69 18.96 -20.73
CA ALA A 167 -16.75 20.34 -20.26
C ALA A 167 -15.35 21.01 -20.10
N GLY A 168 -14.24 20.30 -20.33
CA GLY A 168 -12.89 20.86 -20.20
C GLY A 168 -11.84 19.91 -19.67
N GLU A 169 -10.69 20.46 -19.24
CA GLU A 169 -9.57 19.72 -18.69
C GLU A 169 -9.36 20.10 -17.22
N LEU A 170 -9.28 19.09 -16.33
CA LEU A 170 -8.84 19.25 -14.95
C LEU A 170 -7.37 18.84 -14.88
N ARG A 171 -6.50 19.73 -14.38
CA ARG A 171 -5.06 19.51 -14.32
C ARG A 171 -4.47 20.10 -13.05
N TYR A 172 -3.78 19.26 -12.26
CA TYR A 172 -3.06 19.73 -11.06
C TYR A 172 -1.96 18.74 -10.65
N GLU A 173 -1.07 19.20 -9.78
CA GLU A 173 -0.08 18.37 -9.12
C GLU A 173 -0.58 17.90 -7.76
N THR A 174 -0.15 16.72 -7.34
CA THR A 174 -0.40 16.18 -6.02
C THR A 174 0.80 15.37 -5.53
N HIS A 175 1.20 15.63 -4.30
CA HIS A 175 2.29 14.91 -3.63
C HIS A 175 1.77 14.13 -2.43
N LEU A 176 0.46 13.86 -2.41
CA LEU A 176 -0.16 13.06 -1.35
C LEU A 176 0.50 11.68 -1.25
N THR A 177 0.67 11.22 -0.03
CA THR A 177 1.02 9.81 0.23
C THR A 177 -0.24 9.08 0.64
N LEU A 178 -0.57 8.00 -0.06
CA LEU A 178 -1.81 7.26 0.18
C LEU A 178 -1.57 6.06 1.10
N TRP A 179 -2.35 5.97 2.18
CA TRP A 179 -2.44 4.81 3.05
C TRP A 179 -3.85 4.21 2.92
N ALA A 180 -3.94 3.14 2.17
CA ALA A 180 -5.20 2.55 1.78
C ALA A 180 -5.50 1.27 2.58
N GLY A 181 -6.78 1.00 2.80
CA GLY A 181 -7.24 -0.24 3.40
C GLY A 181 -8.27 -0.94 2.53
N SER A 182 -8.20 -2.27 2.41
CA SER A 182 -9.22 -3.06 1.72
C SER A 182 -9.30 -4.49 2.27
N GLN A 183 -10.33 -5.20 1.87
CA GLN A 183 -10.42 -6.64 2.09
C GLN A 183 -9.59 -7.38 1.02
N PRO A 184 -8.93 -8.52 1.34
CA PRO A 184 -8.09 -9.25 0.39
C PRO A 184 -8.82 -9.62 -0.91
N ALA A 185 -10.07 -10.05 -0.82
CA ALA A 185 -10.89 -10.47 -1.96
C ALA A 185 -11.34 -9.32 -2.88
N ARG A 186 -11.10 -8.07 -2.50
CA ARG A 186 -11.59 -6.88 -3.22
C ARG A 186 -10.48 -6.04 -3.85
N PHE A 187 -9.25 -6.51 -3.79
CA PHE A 187 -8.10 -5.79 -4.34
C PHE A 187 -7.61 -6.49 -5.61
N ASN A 188 -7.63 -5.78 -6.74
CA ASN A 188 -7.06 -6.26 -7.99
C ASN A 188 -5.65 -5.72 -8.15
N LEU A 189 -4.67 -6.62 -8.18
CA LEU A 189 -3.25 -6.31 -8.34
C LEU A 189 -2.80 -6.22 -9.81
N SER A 190 -3.65 -6.61 -10.77
CA SER A 190 -3.28 -6.67 -12.18
C SER A 190 -3.09 -5.30 -12.83
N SER A 191 -3.60 -4.24 -12.21
CA SER A 191 -3.65 -2.88 -12.78
C SER A 191 -2.35 -2.08 -12.66
N GLY A 192 -1.24 -2.66 -12.24
CA GLY A 192 0.00 -1.92 -11.99
C GLY A 192 0.01 -1.14 -10.66
N LEU A 193 -1.13 -1.02 -9.97
CA LEU A 193 -1.19 -0.40 -8.64
C LEU A 193 -0.38 -1.18 -7.61
N GLY A 194 -0.31 -2.50 -7.76
CA GLY A 194 0.38 -3.39 -6.83
C GLY A 194 1.87 -3.05 -6.63
N ARG A 195 2.55 -2.54 -7.65
CA ARG A 195 3.97 -2.15 -7.55
C ARG A 195 4.21 -0.82 -6.82
N ARG A 196 3.16 -0.01 -6.63
CA ARG A 196 3.26 1.32 -6.01
C ARG A 196 3.02 1.32 -4.51
N PHE A 197 2.50 0.21 -3.98
CA PHE A 197 2.19 0.07 -2.56
C PHE A 197 3.14 -0.90 -1.86
N GLY A 198 3.58 -0.51 -0.66
CA GLY A 198 4.06 -1.45 0.33
C GLY A 198 2.88 -2.16 0.97
N PHE A 199 2.92 -3.48 1.03
CA PHE A 199 1.78 -4.27 1.50
C PHE A 199 1.91 -4.67 2.97
N ILE A 200 0.79 -4.60 3.68
CA ILE A 200 0.60 -5.16 5.00
C ILE A 200 -0.56 -6.14 4.94
N TYR A 201 -0.29 -7.42 5.16
CA TYR A 201 -1.32 -8.46 5.30
C TYR A 201 -1.49 -8.81 6.76
N PHE A 202 -2.55 -8.31 7.37
CA PHE A 202 -2.76 -8.46 8.81
C PHE A 202 -3.77 -9.57 9.13
N VAL A 203 -3.23 -10.72 9.54
CA VAL A 203 -4.01 -11.79 10.17
C VAL A 203 -3.43 -12.01 11.57
N PRO A 204 -4.10 -11.56 12.63
CA PRO A 204 -3.54 -11.61 13.96
C PRO A 204 -3.39 -13.06 14.44
N THR A 205 -2.25 -13.35 15.05
CA THR A 205 -1.99 -14.60 15.76
C THR A 205 -2.91 -14.75 16.97
N ALA A 206 -3.04 -15.95 17.53
CA ALA A 206 -3.84 -16.19 18.73
C ALA A 206 -3.42 -15.27 19.91
N LYS A 207 -2.11 -15.03 20.07
CA LYS A 207 -1.56 -14.08 21.08
C LYS A 207 -2.01 -12.66 20.81
N GLN A 208 -1.93 -12.19 19.57
CA GLN A 208 -2.38 -10.85 19.19
C GLN A 208 -3.90 -10.70 19.36
N GLN A 209 -4.70 -11.73 19.02
CA GLN A 209 -6.15 -11.72 19.26
C GLN A 209 -6.48 -11.61 20.74
N LEU A 210 -5.72 -12.27 21.63
CA LEU A 210 -5.88 -12.13 23.08
C LEU A 210 -5.58 -10.69 23.52
N GLN A 211 -4.49 -10.09 23.05
CA GLN A 211 -4.13 -8.69 23.32
C GLN A 211 -5.21 -7.73 22.80
N MET A 212 -5.76 -7.96 21.61
CA MET A 212 -6.87 -7.17 21.05
C MET A 212 -8.14 -7.26 21.92
N ARG A 213 -8.47 -8.45 22.43
CA ARG A 213 -9.60 -8.64 23.37
C ARG A 213 -9.37 -7.90 24.68
N GLN A 214 -8.17 -7.99 25.25
CA GLN A 214 -7.78 -7.24 26.45
C GLN A 214 -7.86 -5.74 26.21
N PHE A 215 -7.29 -5.25 25.12
CA PHE A 215 -7.38 -3.85 24.73
C PHE A 215 -8.84 -3.38 24.59
N ARG A 216 -9.73 -4.17 23.98
CA ARG A 216 -11.14 -3.83 23.85
C ARG A 216 -11.85 -3.70 25.21
N ARG A 217 -11.47 -4.53 26.19
CA ARG A 217 -12.08 -4.55 27.53
C ARG A 217 -11.53 -3.45 28.44
N GLU A 218 -10.22 -3.24 28.40
CA GLU A 218 -9.49 -2.40 29.35
C GLU A 218 -9.03 -1.08 28.72
N GLY A 219 -8.93 -1.02 27.39
CA GLY A 219 -8.31 0.09 26.66
C GLY A 219 -9.15 1.35 26.51
N LYS A 220 -10.41 1.34 26.99
CA LYS A 220 -11.25 2.53 27.00
C LYS A 220 -10.63 3.56 27.96
N GLY A 221 -9.96 4.57 27.42
CA GLY A 221 -9.34 5.65 28.19
C GLY A 221 -7.82 5.55 28.37
N ILE A 222 -7.14 4.56 27.80
CA ILE A 222 -5.67 4.56 27.79
C ILE A 222 -5.19 5.61 26.82
N MET A 223 -4.80 6.76 27.34
CA MET A 223 -4.32 7.91 26.57
C MET A 223 -2.80 7.89 26.37
N GLY A 224 -2.08 7.04 27.09
CA GLY A 224 -0.61 7.12 27.16
C GLY A 224 -0.12 8.37 27.87
N SER A 225 1.17 8.53 28.06
CA SER A 225 1.72 9.73 28.67
C SER A 225 1.74 10.92 27.69
N LYS A 226 1.43 12.10 28.21
CA LYS A 226 1.59 13.35 27.46
C LYS A 226 3.05 13.55 27.03
N ALA A 227 3.99 13.23 27.91
CA ALA A 227 5.42 13.37 27.63
C ALA A 227 5.87 12.56 26.40
N THR A 228 5.34 11.36 26.19
CA THR A 228 5.66 10.56 25.00
C THR A 228 5.00 11.14 23.75
N ALA A 229 3.76 11.66 23.84
CA ALA A 229 3.11 12.34 22.73
C ALA A 229 3.88 13.63 22.34
N ASP A 230 4.28 14.45 23.31
CA ASP A 230 5.10 15.64 23.11
C ASP A 230 6.47 15.25 22.49
N SER A 231 7.05 14.13 22.88
CA SER A 231 8.31 13.65 22.31
C SER A 231 8.16 13.25 20.84
N VAL A 232 7.06 12.59 20.45
CA VAL A 232 6.78 12.28 19.04
C VAL A 232 6.62 13.57 18.24
N TYR A 233 5.86 14.54 18.77
CA TYR A 233 5.69 15.84 18.15
C TYR A 233 7.04 16.54 17.89
N HIS A 234 7.85 16.70 18.92
CA HIS A 234 9.17 17.38 18.80
C HIS A 234 10.15 16.64 17.89
N LEU A 235 10.11 15.29 17.88
CA LEU A 235 10.96 14.51 16.97
C LEU A 235 10.50 14.63 15.52
N THR A 236 9.20 14.74 15.25
CA THR A 236 8.71 14.97 13.88
C THR A 236 9.00 16.39 13.41
N GLU A 237 8.89 17.41 14.27
CA GLU A 237 9.31 18.78 13.94
C GLU A 237 10.82 18.85 13.65
N LYS A 238 11.62 18.25 14.55
CA LYS A 238 13.06 18.17 14.35
C LYS A 238 13.40 17.45 13.05
N PHE A 239 12.75 16.32 12.77
CA PHE A 239 12.94 15.57 11.54
C PHE A 239 12.63 16.42 10.30
N THR A 240 11.51 17.13 10.29
CA THR A 240 11.14 18.04 9.20
C THR A 240 12.17 19.13 8.99
N SER A 241 12.70 19.74 10.08
CA SER A 241 13.78 20.71 10.02
C SER A 241 15.10 20.11 9.54
N ASP A 242 15.46 18.91 10.00
CA ASP A 242 16.70 18.24 9.59
C ASP A 242 16.63 17.76 8.13
N ALA A 243 15.46 17.36 7.65
CA ALA A 243 15.22 16.99 6.26
C ALA A 243 15.58 18.14 5.28
N GLN A 244 15.38 19.40 5.70
CA GLN A 244 15.77 20.57 4.91
C GLN A 244 17.30 20.72 4.73
N LYS A 245 18.10 20.01 5.50
CA LYS A 245 19.58 20.06 5.43
C LYS A 245 20.14 19.04 4.44
N ILE A 246 19.35 18.07 4.02
CA ILE A 246 19.79 17.03 3.07
C ILE A 246 20.04 17.69 1.71
N LYS A 247 21.20 17.41 1.15
CA LYS A 247 21.65 17.87 -0.18
C LYS A 247 21.81 16.73 -1.16
N GLU A 248 21.96 15.52 -0.64
CA GLU A 248 22.20 14.32 -1.43
C GLU A 248 21.72 13.09 -0.69
N ILE A 249 21.15 12.13 -1.42
CA ILE A 249 20.81 10.80 -0.92
C ILE A 249 21.54 9.79 -1.79
N SER A 250 22.20 8.84 -1.15
CA SER A 250 22.86 7.72 -1.82
C SER A 250 22.48 6.40 -1.18
N PHE A 251 22.54 5.33 -1.96
CA PHE A 251 22.31 3.98 -1.48
C PHE A 251 23.63 3.21 -1.49
N ALA A 252 23.97 2.59 -0.36
CA ALA A 252 25.16 1.75 -0.26
C ALA A 252 24.98 0.46 -1.08
N ASP A 253 26.06 -0.10 -1.62
CA ASP A 253 26.06 -1.35 -2.41
C ASP A 253 25.38 -2.52 -1.69
N SER A 254 25.40 -2.51 -0.36
CA SER A 254 24.73 -3.52 0.46
C SER A 254 23.20 -3.54 0.25
N ILE A 255 22.59 -2.44 -0.16
CA ILE A 255 21.15 -2.37 -0.51
C ILE A 255 20.90 -3.25 -1.75
N TYR A 256 21.66 -3.01 -2.83
CA TYR A 256 21.51 -3.75 -4.09
C TYR A 256 21.84 -5.23 -3.92
N THR A 257 22.94 -5.55 -3.23
CA THR A 257 23.27 -6.95 -2.87
C THR A 257 22.14 -7.63 -2.08
N GLY A 258 21.46 -6.88 -1.21
CA GLY A 258 20.32 -7.39 -0.46
C GLY A 258 19.10 -7.66 -1.33
N LEU A 259 18.81 -6.79 -2.31
CA LEU A 259 17.71 -6.96 -3.27
C LEU A 259 17.97 -8.15 -4.21
N ASP A 260 19.21 -8.28 -4.71
CA ASP A 260 19.65 -9.42 -5.53
C ASP A 260 19.48 -10.75 -4.76
N ALA A 261 19.90 -10.79 -3.48
CA ALA A 261 19.76 -11.98 -2.65
C ALA A 261 18.30 -12.36 -2.34
N MET A 262 17.37 -11.43 -2.46
CA MET A 262 15.92 -11.66 -2.33
C MET A 262 15.23 -11.95 -3.67
N GLU A 263 15.96 -11.90 -4.79
CA GLU A 263 15.43 -12.06 -6.14
C GLU A 263 14.24 -11.11 -6.43
N VAL A 264 14.35 -9.87 -5.94
CA VAL A 264 13.30 -8.86 -6.14
C VAL A 264 13.23 -8.48 -7.62
N PRO A 265 12.04 -8.50 -8.26
CA PRO A 265 11.90 -8.02 -9.61
C PRO A 265 12.33 -6.55 -9.73
N HIS A 266 13.12 -6.19 -10.76
CA HIS A 266 13.66 -4.83 -10.94
C HIS A 266 12.61 -3.71 -10.84
N TYR A 267 11.38 -3.95 -11.28
CA TYR A 267 10.28 -2.97 -11.19
C TYR A 267 9.67 -2.83 -9.78
N GLU A 268 10.04 -3.69 -8.83
CA GLU A 268 9.66 -3.62 -7.42
C GLU A 268 10.81 -3.09 -6.53
N GLU A 269 12.07 -3.08 -7.00
CA GLU A 269 13.24 -2.57 -6.25
C GLU A 269 13.03 -1.17 -5.66
N PRO A 270 12.46 -0.18 -6.41
CA PRO A 270 12.26 1.16 -5.85
C PRO A 270 11.37 1.19 -4.60
N LEU A 271 10.46 0.22 -4.44
CA LEU A 271 9.65 0.10 -3.24
C LEU A 271 10.50 -0.28 -2.02
N TYR A 272 11.38 -1.26 -2.17
CA TYR A 272 12.25 -1.74 -1.10
C TYR A 272 13.31 -0.70 -0.74
N GLU A 273 13.82 0.04 -1.74
CA GLU A 273 14.70 1.19 -1.51
C GLU A 273 14.00 2.27 -0.69
N LYS A 274 12.75 2.62 -0.98
CA LYS A 274 11.94 3.58 -0.21
C LYS A 274 11.69 3.08 1.23
N ILE A 275 11.43 1.80 1.44
CA ILE A 275 11.31 1.22 2.78
C ILE A 275 12.63 1.38 3.55
N ALA A 276 13.77 1.06 2.91
CA ALA A 276 15.08 1.20 3.53
C ALA A 276 15.41 2.67 3.83
N LEU A 277 15.16 3.57 2.89
CA LEU A 277 15.33 5.02 3.06
C LEU A 277 14.55 5.52 4.26
N GLY A 278 13.24 5.29 4.28
CA GLY A 278 12.37 5.77 5.35
C GLY A 278 12.76 5.22 6.73
N TYR A 279 13.14 3.94 6.81
CA TYR A 279 13.61 3.34 8.05
C TYR A 279 14.96 3.92 8.52
N ASN A 280 15.92 4.12 7.61
CA ASN A 280 17.19 4.78 7.93
C ASN A 280 16.95 6.21 8.44
N LEU A 281 16.09 6.97 7.77
CA LEU A 281 15.72 8.33 8.18
C LEU A 281 15.08 8.37 9.58
N ALA A 282 14.29 7.37 9.94
CA ALA A 282 13.63 7.28 11.24
C ALA A 282 14.60 6.88 12.39
N THR A 283 15.70 6.21 12.05
CA THR A 283 16.58 5.56 13.04
C THR A 283 17.98 6.15 13.13
N GLN A 284 18.43 6.89 12.11
CA GLN A 284 19.77 7.46 12.04
C GLN A 284 19.76 9.00 12.11
N PRO A 285 20.85 9.63 12.52
CA PRO A 285 21.02 11.08 12.41
C PRO A 285 21.00 11.52 10.95
N ILE A 286 20.29 12.59 10.66
CA ILE A 286 20.23 13.17 9.33
C ILE A 286 21.47 14.03 9.08
N THR A 287 22.13 13.79 7.95
CA THR A 287 23.33 14.51 7.50
C THR A 287 23.08 15.10 6.11
N PRO A 288 23.82 16.17 5.70
CA PRO A 288 23.69 16.74 4.36
C PRO A 288 23.88 15.74 3.21
N SER A 289 24.83 14.82 3.32
CA SER A 289 24.98 13.64 2.45
C SER A 289 24.46 12.44 3.21
N PHE A 290 23.25 11.99 2.91
CA PHE A 290 22.59 10.91 3.63
C PHE A 290 22.73 9.59 2.87
N THR A 291 23.39 8.62 3.48
CA THR A 291 23.62 7.29 2.88
C THR A 291 22.70 6.25 3.51
N VAL A 292 21.85 5.64 2.70
CA VAL A 292 20.97 4.54 3.07
C VAL A 292 21.78 3.24 3.14
N ARG A 293 21.70 2.54 4.27
CA ARG A 293 22.47 1.31 4.52
C ARG A 293 21.55 0.17 4.88
N LEU A 294 21.89 -1.02 4.43
CA LEU A 294 21.19 -2.24 4.80
C LEU A 294 21.52 -2.63 6.23
N SER A 295 20.49 -2.85 7.04
CA SER A 295 20.60 -3.42 8.40
C SER A 295 19.77 -4.69 8.50
N ASP A 296 20.02 -5.51 9.53
CA ASP A 296 19.22 -6.72 9.76
C ASP A 296 17.74 -6.39 10.02
N ALA A 297 17.45 -5.23 10.59
CA ALA A 297 16.07 -4.75 10.74
C ALA A 297 15.42 -4.52 9.38
N ILE A 298 16.10 -3.86 8.44
CA ILE A 298 15.59 -3.62 7.08
C ILE A 298 15.38 -4.95 6.35
N LYS A 299 16.33 -5.88 6.44
CA LYS A 299 16.18 -7.21 5.83
C LYS A 299 14.91 -7.91 6.32
N ARG A 300 14.64 -7.85 7.63
CA ARG A 300 13.40 -8.43 8.20
C ARG A 300 12.14 -7.73 7.71
N ILE A 301 12.16 -6.39 7.59
CA ILE A 301 11.04 -5.61 7.07
C ILE A 301 10.78 -5.98 5.61
N TRP A 302 11.82 -6.10 4.79
CA TRP A 302 11.74 -6.51 3.40
C TRP A 302 11.18 -7.94 3.24
N GLN A 303 11.70 -8.89 4.03
CA GLN A 303 11.21 -10.27 4.04
C GLN A 303 9.72 -10.33 4.39
N LEU A 304 9.30 -9.54 5.40
CA LEU A 304 7.91 -9.49 5.83
C LEU A 304 7.00 -8.88 4.75
N GLU A 305 7.43 -7.82 4.07
CA GLU A 305 6.71 -7.23 2.95
C GLU A 305 6.56 -8.23 1.81
N ASN A 306 7.64 -8.89 1.42
CA ASN A 306 7.64 -9.88 0.36
C ASN A 306 6.70 -11.06 0.67
N GLU A 307 6.71 -11.56 1.91
CA GLU A 307 5.76 -12.58 2.36
C GLU A 307 4.30 -12.10 2.28
N TRP A 308 4.03 -10.87 2.71
CA TRP A 308 2.69 -10.30 2.67
C TRP A 308 2.23 -10.05 1.22
N ARG A 309 3.10 -9.53 0.40
CA ARG A 309 2.87 -9.33 -1.04
C ARG A 309 2.52 -10.64 -1.73
N PHE A 310 3.28 -11.69 -1.46
CA PHE A 310 3.02 -13.03 -2.00
C PHE A 310 1.64 -13.56 -1.55
N LYS A 311 1.30 -13.43 -0.27
CA LYS A 311 0.00 -13.87 0.26
C LYS A 311 -1.17 -13.12 -0.39
N ILE A 312 -1.02 -11.82 -0.62
CA ILE A 312 -2.06 -11.00 -1.26
C ILE A 312 -2.20 -11.38 -2.74
N LYS A 313 -1.08 -11.49 -3.46
CA LYS A 313 -1.07 -11.93 -4.86
C LYS A 313 -1.72 -13.30 -5.00
N SER A 314 -1.33 -14.26 -4.18
CA SER A 314 -1.88 -15.63 -4.21
C SER A 314 -3.38 -15.64 -3.91
N GLY A 315 -3.85 -14.90 -2.91
CA GLY A 315 -5.26 -14.83 -2.55
C GLY A 315 -6.13 -14.14 -3.61
N ALA A 316 -5.62 -13.08 -4.24
CA ALA A 316 -6.31 -12.41 -5.34
C ALA A 316 -6.43 -13.31 -6.57
N LEU A 317 -5.34 -14.01 -6.92
CA LEU A 317 -5.31 -14.94 -8.04
C LEU A 317 -6.22 -16.15 -7.80
N GLU A 318 -6.25 -16.67 -6.59
CA GLU A 318 -7.17 -17.75 -6.18
C GLU A 318 -8.62 -17.34 -6.39
N SER A 319 -8.99 -16.13 -6.00
CA SER A 319 -10.33 -15.57 -6.19
C SER A 319 -10.68 -15.41 -7.67
N GLN A 320 -9.76 -14.96 -8.50
CA GLN A 320 -9.95 -14.82 -9.95
C GLN A 320 -10.12 -16.18 -10.63
N VAL A 321 -9.26 -17.16 -10.29
CA VAL A 321 -9.38 -18.52 -10.81
C VAL A 321 -10.74 -19.10 -10.47
N MET A 322 -11.17 -18.97 -9.22
CA MET A 322 -12.50 -19.44 -8.78
C MET A 322 -13.62 -18.72 -9.54
N GLN A 323 -13.52 -17.42 -9.75
CA GLN A 323 -14.52 -16.66 -10.51
C GLN A 323 -14.64 -17.17 -11.95
N PHE A 324 -13.53 -17.37 -12.67
CA PHE A 324 -13.55 -17.94 -14.03
C PHE A 324 -14.18 -19.34 -14.07
N ILE A 325 -13.91 -20.18 -13.06
CA ILE A 325 -14.48 -21.53 -12.99
C ILE A 325 -15.98 -21.46 -12.68
N ILE A 326 -16.43 -20.54 -11.83
CA ILE A 326 -17.85 -20.33 -11.49
C ILE A 326 -18.61 -19.77 -12.70
N GLU A 327 -18.04 -18.81 -13.42
CA GLU A 327 -18.65 -18.20 -14.61
C GLU A 327 -18.67 -19.13 -15.82
N SER A 328 -17.74 -20.08 -15.88
CA SER A 328 -17.62 -21.05 -16.95
C SER A 328 -17.40 -22.48 -16.41
N PRO A 329 -18.41 -23.10 -15.78
CA PRO A 329 -18.27 -24.46 -15.26
C PRO A 329 -17.86 -25.43 -16.36
N GLY A 330 -16.86 -26.26 -16.12
CA GLY A 330 -16.28 -27.13 -17.13
C GLY A 330 -15.27 -26.44 -18.05
N ILE A 331 -14.72 -25.31 -17.65
CA ILE A 331 -13.64 -24.66 -18.42
C ILE A 331 -12.43 -25.60 -18.55
N GLU A 332 -11.88 -25.73 -19.77
CA GLU A 332 -10.66 -26.48 -20.00
C GLU A 332 -9.48 -25.78 -19.30
N GLU A 333 -8.63 -26.54 -18.58
CA GLU A 333 -7.51 -25.98 -17.82
C GLU A 333 -6.57 -25.14 -18.67
N ASN A 334 -6.26 -25.57 -19.90
CA ASN A 334 -5.39 -24.79 -20.79
C ASN A 334 -6.01 -23.45 -21.21
N VAL A 335 -7.34 -23.42 -21.40
CA VAL A 335 -8.07 -22.18 -21.71
C VAL A 335 -8.00 -21.23 -20.50
N LEU A 336 -8.18 -21.76 -19.29
CA LEU A 336 -8.05 -20.97 -18.07
C LEU A 336 -6.62 -20.45 -17.91
N LYS A 337 -5.59 -21.28 -18.11
CA LYS A 337 -4.18 -20.87 -18.06
C LYS A 337 -3.88 -19.74 -19.06
N THR A 338 -4.37 -19.85 -20.29
CA THR A 338 -4.18 -18.81 -21.31
C THR A 338 -4.83 -17.49 -20.88
N LYS A 339 -6.04 -17.52 -20.34
CA LYS A 339 -6.70 -16.31 -19.80
C LYS A 339 -5.91 -15.68 -18.66
N LEU A 340 -5.28 -16.48 -17.80
CA LEU A 340 -4.56 -15.99 -16.63
C LEU A 340 -3.15 -15.45 -16.95
N ILE A 341 -2.60 -15.75 -18.12
CA ILE A 341 -1.38 -15.09 -18.62
C ILE A 341 -1.59 -13.58 -18.76
N ASP A 342 -2.78 -13.16 -19.23
CA ASP A 342 -3.12 -11.74 -19.36
C ASP A 342 -3.16 -11.03 -18.00
N PHE A 343 -3.25 -11.78 -16.91
CA PHE A 343 -3.15 -11.30 -15.53
C PHE A 343 -1.75 -11.48 -14.91
N GLY A 344 -0.74 -11.79 -15.74
CA GLY A 344 0.65 -11.91 -15.33
C GLY A 344 1.02 -13.20 -14.63
N MET A 345 0.18 -14.26 -14.71
CA MET A 345 0.50 -15.58 -14.19
C MET A 345 1.27 -16.43 -15.21
N SER A 346 2.28 -17.14 -14.75
CA SER A 346 2.90 -18.20 -15.55
C SER A 346 2.03 -19.47 -15.58
N PHE A 347 2.26 -20.32 -16.58
CA PHE A 347 1.60 -21.63 -16.65
C PHE A 347 1.87 -22.51 -15.40
N ALA A 348 3.08 -22.43 -14.87
CA ALA A 348 3.48 -23.20 -13.67
C ALA A 348 2.73 -22.72 -12.41
N GLU A 349 2.63 -21.42 -12.19
CA GLU A 349 1.89 -20.83 -11.07
C GLU A 349 0.40 -21.15 -11.14
N THR A 350 -0.20 -21.05 -12.33
CA THR A 350 -1.61 -21.42 -12.53
C THR A 350 -1.85 -22.89 -12.25
N SER A 351 -0.96 -23.78 -12.70
CA SER A 351 -1.07 -25.22 -12.42
C SER A 351 -0.98 -25.51 -10.93
N ALA A 352 -0.01 -24.91 -10.23
CA ALA A 352 0.15 -25.09 -8.78
C ALA A 352 -1.07 -24.59 -8.00
N LEU A 353 -1.68 -23.49 -8.45
CA LEU A 353 -2.88 -22.94 -7.84
C LEU A 353 -4.10 -23.83 -8.07
N ILE A 354 -4.31 -24.35 -9.29
CA ILE A 354 -5.39 -25.28 -9.61
C ILE A 354 -5.26 -26.56 -8.76
N ASP A 355 -4.05 -27.11 -8.64
CA ASP A 355 -3.82 -28.30 -7.81
C ASP A 355 -4.05 -28.02 -6.32
N THR A 356 -3.76 -26.80 -5.85
CA THR A 356 -4.06 -26.37 -4.49
C THR A 356 -5.58 -26.30 -4.25
N LEU A 357 -6.32 -25.65 -5.16
CA LEU A 357 -7.78 -25.55 -5.09
C LEU A 357 -8.46 -26.91 -5.12
N TYR A 358 -7.92 -27.84 -5.93
CA TYR A 358 -8.39 -29.23 -5.98
C TYR A 358 -8.16 -29.96 -4.64
N LYS A 359 -6.95 -29.85 -4.07
CA LYS A 359 -6.63 -30.45 -2.75
C LYS A 359 -7.51 -29.88 -1.64
N GLN A 360 -7.86 -28.59 -1.73
CA GLN A 360 -8.78 -27.91 -0.80
C GLN A 360 -10.26 -28.28 -1.04
N ARG A 361 -10.56 -29.12 -2.03
CA ARG A 361 -11.92 -29.48 -2.44
C ARG A 361 -12.80 -28.30 -2.85
N ARG A 362 -12.20 -27.24 -3.38
CA ARG A 362 -12.95 -26.09 -3.89
C ARG A 362 -13.32 -26.24 -5.35
N ILE A 363 -12.59 -27.06 -6.09
CA ILE A 363 -12.88 -27.40 -7.48
C ILE A 363 -12.83 -28.91 -7.69
N GLY A 364 -13.63 -29.40 -8.63
CA GLY A 364 -13.56 -30.74 -9.18
C GLY A 364 -12.81 -30.76 -10.50
N ILE A 365 -12.10 -31.84 -10.81
CA ILE A 365 -11.38 -32.02 -12.07
C ILE A 365 -11.91 -33.28 -12.75
N ILE A 366 -12.39 -33.10 -13.98
CA ILE A 366 -12.82 -34.20 -14.84
C ILE A 366 -11.80 -34.33 -15.97
N ASN A 367 -11.24 -35.52 -16.14
CA ASN A 367 -10.34 -35.83 -17.23
C ASN A 367 -11.12 -36.40 -18.42
N ASP A 368 -10.95 -35.86 -19.61
CA ASP A 368 -11.47 -36.51 -20.81
C ASP A 368 -10.57 -37.68 -21.18
N SER A 369 -11.13 -38.92 -21.05
CA SER A 369 -10.42 -40.16 -21.33
C SER A 369 -10.47 -40.60 -22.81
N LYS A 370 -11.19 -39.83 -23.67
CA LYS A 370 -11.41 -40.24 -25.06
C LYS A 370 -10.22 -39.96 -25.99
N ASP A 371 -9.31 -39.07 -25.58
CA ASP A 371 -8.12 -38.79 -26.37
C ASP A 371 -6.87 -39.37 -25.70
N LYS A 372 -6.28 -40.39 -26.30
CA LYS A 372 -5.08 -41.04 -25.76
C LYS A 372 -3.83 -40.15 -25.80
N HIS A 373 -3.84 -39.03 -26.57
CA HIS A 373 -2.69 -38.18 -26.80
C HIS A 373 -2.78 -36.81 -26.15
N ALA A 374 -3.98 -36.36 -25.73
CA ALA A 374 -4.14 -35.08 -25.04
C ALA A 374 -5.16 -35.26 -23.90
N ARG A 375 -4.66 -35.48 -22.70
CA ARG A 375 -5.52 -35.49 -21.50
C ARG A 375 -6.01 -34.07 -21.22
N LYS A 376 -7.21 -33.75 -21.66
CA LYS A 376 -7.87 -32.50 -21.33
C LYS A 376 -8.42 -32.57 -19.90
N ARG A 377 -8.15 -31.57 -19.10
CA ARG A 377 -8.69 -31.43 -17.73
C ARG A 377 -9.75 -30.32 -17.75
N TYR A 378 -10.93 -30.61 -17.25
CA TYR A 378 -12.04 -29.70 -17.14
C TYR A 378 -12.31 -29.38 -15.66
N LEU A 379 -12.52 -28.12 -15.34
CA LEU A 379 -12.58 -27.60 -13.98
C LEU A 379 -14.01 -27.20 -13.63
N TRP A 380 -14.49 -27.67 -12.48
CA TRP A 380 -15.83 -27.41 -11.99
C TRP A 380 -15.80 -26.83 -10.58
N PRO A 381 -16.65 -25.84 -10.24
CA PRO A 381 -16.75 -25.40 -8.85
C PRO A 381 -17.37 -26.50 -8.00
N MET A 382 -16.86 -26.70 -6.81
CA MET A 382 -17.49 -27.57 -5.80
C MET A 382 -18.24 -26.69 -4.80
N SER A 383 -19.47 -27.09 -4.47
CA SER A 383 -20.34 -26.42 -3.49
C SER A 383 -19.84 -26.56 -2.05
#